data_c3745ff0f7f47e0cc6e45c55505b446c
#
_entry.id   c3745ff0f7f47e0cc6e45c55505b446c
#
_cell.length_a   1.000
_cell.length_b   1.000
_cell.length_c   1.000
_cell.angle_alpha   90.00
_cell.angle_beta   90.00
_cell.angle_gamma   90.00
#
_symmetry.space_group_name_H-M   'P 1'
#
loop_
_entity.id
_entity.type
_entity.pdbx_description
1 polymer ?
#
loop_
_entity_poly.entity_id
_entity_poly.type
_entity_poly.pdbx_seq_one_letter_code
_entity_poly.pdbx_strand_id
1 'polypeptide(L)'
;MHPKITAKDAAEFSKVSLQSIHQILKKQNLPYEKSQNRVFFGHDTSRSLFRIPFQFKVVTFQIVKGGTGKTSTAFNFAIRANLYGARVLCVDLDHQGNMTDFFNVDADQYPVMIDVLTGDAKFSEGIVSILPGLDLLSSRIDNSIIDSELMIRKTNLKKIYREMFLKVKDDYDLVVVDCPPSLGHSVAAAALASDMIIAPVTPDRSAIKGLELTTNEIQELANENDVIVDVRILFNKFDKRTSLSHGTLEKLIKHKEFGKKLFSTYISVNQDLPNAVDKRTTIFDSLRENSAKTDMDLFVREALELDKIMSGKRIKRNNQKKIVNKTNRNRQSAAR
;
A
#
# COMPACT_ATOMS: atom_id res chain seq x y z
N MET A 1 5.74 -11.61 13.13
CA MET A 1 4.87 -11.65 11.93
C MET A 1 5.48 -12.55 10.87
N HIS A 2 4.65 -13.34 10.18
CA HIS A 2 5.09 -14.23 9.08
C HIS A 2 4.04 -14.21 7.96
N PRO A 3 3.87 -13.06 7.30
CA PRO A 3 2.88 -12.94 6.24
C PRO A 3 3.24 -13.81 5.06
N LYS A 4 2.22 -14.40 4.43
CA LYS A 4 2.40 -15.37 3.36
C LYS A 4 1.29 -15.33 2.34
N ILE A 5 1.63 -15.69 1.11
CA ILE A 5 0.70 -15.89 0.00
C ILE A 5 0.66 -17.37 -0.35
N THR A 6 -0.51 -17.91 -0.63
CA THR A 6 -0.63 -19.32 -1.02
C THR A 6 -0.36 -19.51 -2.51
N ALA A 7 0.08 -20.71 -2.90
CA ALA A 7 0.22 -21.06 -4.32
C ALA A 7 -1.12 -20.96 -5.07
N LYS A 8 -2.26 -21.12 -4.37
CA LYS A 8 -3.61 -20.93 -4.93
C LYS A 8 -3.84 -19.46 -5.26
N ASP A 9 -3.61 -18.52 -4.32
CA ASP A 9 -3.73 -17.08 -4.55
C ASP A 9 -2.81 -16.63 -5.69
N ALA A 10 -1.59 -17.16 -5.72
CA ALA A 10 -0.63 -16.89 -6.79
C ALA A 10 -1.12 -17.38 -8.16
N ALA A 11 -1.77 -18.54 -8.21
CA ALA A 11 -2.35 -19.10 -9.43
C ALA A 11 -3.51 -18.23 -9.93
N GLU A 12 -4.41 -17.81 -9.04
CA GLU A 12 -5.54 -16.94 -9.34
C GLU A 12 -5.06 -15.57 -9.86
N PHE A 13 -4.13 -14.94 -9.16
CA PHE A 13 -3.54 -13.66 -9.58
C PHE A 13 -2.83 -13.75 -10.92
N SER A 14 -2.00 -14.79 -11.11
CA SER A 14 -1.28 -15.01 -12.38
C SER A 14 -2.18 -15.55 -13.49
N LYS A 15 -3.43 -15.92 -13.19
CA LYS A 15 -4.39 -16.57 -14.09
C LYS A 15 -3.78 -17.81 -14.78
N VAL A 16 -3.15 -18.66 -14.00
CA VAL A 16 -2.58 -19.95 -14.43
C VAL A 16 -3.09 -21.06 -13.51
N SER A 17 -2.85 -22.33 -13.87
CA SER A 17 -3.21 -23.45 -12.99
C SER A 17 -2.32 -23.52 -11.77
N LEU A 18 -2.82 -24.08 -10.66
CA LEU A 18 -2.04 -24.35 -9.46
C LEU A 18 -0.82 -25.24 -9.77
N GLN A 19 -1.00 -26.23 -10.68
CA GLN A 19 0.11 -27.08 -11.15
C GLN A 19 1.22 -26.27 -11.82
N SER A 20 0.84 -25.24 -12.61
CA SER A 20 1.83 -24.36 -13.24
C SER A 20 2.65 -23.60 -12.21
N ILE A 21 2.04 -23.11 -11.13
CA ILE A 21 2.78 -22.47 -10.04
C ILE A 21 3.75 -23.45 -9.40
N HIS A 22 3.32 -24.67 -9.07
CA HIS A 22 4.20 -25.68 -8.48
C HIS A 22 5.36 -26.04 -9.40
N GLN A 23 5.12 -26.13 -10.72
CA GLN A 23 6.19 -26.39 -11.70
C GLN A 23 7.20 -25.23 -11.77
N ILE A 24 6.72 -23.96 -11.73
CA ILE A 24 7.61 -22.79 -11.75
C ILE A 24 8.46 -22.75 -10.48
N LEU A 25 7.85 -22.95 -9.29
CA LEU A 25 8.58 -22.98 -8.02
C LEU A 25 9.72 -24.01 -8.05
N LYS A 26 9.44 -25.24 -8.52
CA LYS A 26 10.44 -26.29 -8.65
C LYS A 26 11.50 -25.97 -9.70
N LYS A 27 11.08 -25.57 -10.92
CA LYS A 27 11.99 -25.32 -12.04
C LYS A 27 12.97 -24.17 -11.78
N GLN A 28 12.53 -23.15 -11.05
CA GLN A 28 13.34 -21.99 -10.71
C GLN A 28 14.00 -22.11 -9.32
N ASN A 29 13.85 -23.25 -8.66
CA ASN A 29 14.35 -23.50 -7.30
C ASN A 29 13.97 -22.38 -6.30
N LEU A 30 12.73 -21.88 -6.39
CA LEU A 30 12.24 -20.84 -5.50
C LEU A 30 11.82 -21.43 -4.15
N PRO A 31 12.21 -20.81 -3.01
CA PRO A 31 11.86 -21.31 -1.69
C PRO A 31 10.35 -21.23 -1.44
N TYR A 32 9.80 -22.26 -0.83
CA TYR A 32 8.41 -22.32 -0.38
C TYR A 32 8.27 -23.25 0.82
N GLU A 33 7.21 -23.03 1.58
CA GLU A 33 6.83 -23.86 2.71
C GLU A 33 5.56 -24.66 2.42
N LYS A 34 5.34 -25.72 3.20
CA LYS A 34 4.15 -26.56 3.12
C LYS A 34 3.52 -26.75 4.49
N SER A 35 2.23 -26.59 4.58
CA SER A 35 1.44 -26.96 5.76
C SER A 35 0.05 -27.44 5.32
N GLN A 36 -0.40 -28.59 5.86
CA GLN A 36 -1.73 -29.15 5.58
C GLN A 36 -2.09 -29.19 4.09
N ASN A 37 -1.21 -29.71 3.25
CA ASN A 37 -1.36 -29.77 1.79
C ASN A 37 -1.41 -28.41 1.06
N ARG A 38 -1.13 -27.30 1.75
CA ARG A 38 -1.02 -25.97 1.14
C ARG A 38 0.44 -25.58 0.98
N VAL A 39 0.78 -25.08 -0.20
CA VAL A 39 2.07 -24.46 -0.50
C VAL A 39 1.91 -22.96 -0.34
N PHE A 40 2.86 -22.31 0.33
CA PHE A 40 2.89 -20.87 0.56
C PHE A 40 4.31 -20.34 0.58
N PHE A 41 4.45 -19.05 0.41
CA PHE A 41 5.74 -18.38 0.34
C PHE A 41 5.62 -16.89 0.70
N GLY A 42 6.75 -16.25 0.96
CA GLY A 42 6.86 -14.83 1.29
C GLY A 42 7.32 -13.97 0.12
N HIS A 43 7.87 -12.79 0.47
CA HIS A 43 8.27 -11.73 -0.45
C HIS A 43 9.22 -12.18 -1.56
N ASP A 44 10.35 -12.80 -1.22
CA ASP A 44 11.43 -13.10 -2.19
C ASP A 44 10.97 -14.02 -3.30
N THR A 45 10.21 -15.06 -2.91
CA THR A 45 9.59 -15.98 -3.87
C THR A 45 8.54 -15.28 -4.72
N SER A 46 7.70 -14.43 -4.10
CA SER A 46 6.69 -13.64 -4.82
C SER A 46 7.35 -12.70 -5.84
N ARG A 47 8.40 -11.99 -5.44
CA ARG A 47 9.14 -11.07 -6.32
C ARG A 47 9.73 -11.82 -7.53
N SER A 48 10.34 -12.96 -7.28
CA SER A 48 10.92 -13.82 -8.32
C SER A 48 9.86 -14.47 -9.22
N LEU A 49 8.69 -14.81 -8.67
CA LEU A 49 7.60 -15.48 -9.38
C LEU A 49 6.82 -14.50 -10.26
N PHE A 50 6.35 -13.38 -9.67
CA PHE A 50 5.47 -12.40 -10.35
C PHE A 50 6.26 -11.45 -11.24
N ARG A 51 7.46 -11.07 -10.84
CA ARG A 51 8.35 -10.13 -11.57
C ARG A 51 7.61 -8.87 -11.99
N ILE A 52 6.77 -8.33 -11.10
CA ILE A 52 6.01 -7.12 -11.37
C ILE A 52 6.99 -5.96 -11.57
N PRO A 53 6.92 -5.19 -12.68
CA PRO A 53 7.76 -4.01 -12.90
C PRO A 53 7.14 -2.84 -12.14
N PHE A 54 7.31 -2.83 -10.83
CA PHE A 54 6.87 -1.71 -10.02
C PHE A 54 7.58 -0.43 -10.47
N GLN A 55 6.82 0.66 -10.52
CA GLN A 55 7.38 2.00 -10.60
C GLN A 55 7.34 2.60 -9.21
N PHE A 56 8.39 3.32 -8.83
CA PHE A 56 8.44 3.98 -7.54
C PHE A 56 7.22 4.87 -7.34
N LYS A 57 6.52 4.68 -6.21
CA LYS A 57 5.34 5.46 -5.83
C LYS A 57 5.36 5.78 -4.34
N VAL A 58 4.87 6.97 -4.01
CA VAL A 58 4.55 7.39 -2.64
C VAL A 58 3.03 7.37 -2.48
N VAL A 59 2.53 6.54 -1.57
CA VAL A 59 1.11 6.39 -1.24
C VAL A 59 0.88 6.80 0.21
N THR A 60 0.12 7.86 0.41
CA THR A 60 -0.19 8.41 1.75
C THR A 60 -1.62 8.09 2.15
N PHE A 61 -1.80 7.59 3.36
CA PHE A 61 -3.11 7.38 3.96
C PHE A 61 -3.48 8.58 4.82
N GLN A 62 -4.46 9.37 4.36
CA GLN A 62 -4.85 10.62 5.02
C GLN A 62 -6.35 10.88 4.97
N ILE A 63 -6.90 11.23 6.10
CA ILE A 63 -8.20 11.90 6.28
C ILE A 63 -8.23 12.55 7.66
N VAL A 64 -8.81 13.73 7.76
CA VAL A 64 -8.89 14.51 9.02
C VAL A 64 -9.63 13.77 10.13
N LYS A 65 -10.51 12.86 9.75
CA LYS A 65 -11.33 12.12 10.70
C LYS A 65 -10.56 10.98 11.36
N GLY A 66 -10.60 10.93 12.70
CA GLY A 66 -10.10 9.82 13.49
C GLY A 66 -10.99 8.56 13.39
N GLY A 67 -10.43 7.38 13.65
CA GLY A 67 -11.17 6.12 13.73
C GLY A 67 -11.64 5.52 12.39
N THR A 68 -11.25 6.09 11.26
CA THR A 68 -11.60 5.59 9.92
C THR A 68 -10.82 4.36 9.49
N GLY A 69 -9.77 3.99 10.24
CA GLY A 69 -8.89 2.85 9.96
C GLY A 69 -7.74 3.19 9.03
N LYS A 70 -7.24 4.44 9.02
CA LYS A 70 -6.03 4.84 8.26
C LYS A 70 -4.87 3.88 8.49
N THR A 71 -4.37 3.85 9.71
CA THR A 71 -3.21 3.05 10.12
C THR A 71 -3.38 1.57 9.81
N SER A 72 -4.52 0.97 10.21
CA SER A 72 -4.76 -0.45 9.95
C SER A 72 -4.86 -0.78 8.46
N THR A 73 -5.39 0.14 7.65
CA THR A 73 -5.45 -0.03 6.20
C THR A 73 -4.08 0.15 5.57
N ALA A 74 -3.31 1.18 5.97
CA ALA A 74 -1.94 1.42 5.49
C ALA A 74 -1.02 0.24 5.81
N PHE A 75 -1.08 -0.27 7.03
CA PHE A 75 -0.32 -1.44 7.49
C PHE A 75 -0.62 -2.68 6.63
N ASN A 76 -1.89 -3.06 6.47
CA ASN A 76 -2.24 -4.23 5.68
C ASN A 76 -2.00 -4.03 4.18
N PHE A 77 -2.11 -2.80 3.68
CA PHE A 77 -1.75 -2.43 2.32
C PHE A 77 -0.26 -2.66 2.05
N ALA A 78 0.61 -2.18 2.94
CA ALA A 78 2.05 -2.36 2.86
C ALA A 78 2.44 -3.86 2.86
N ILE A 79 1.89 -4.64 3.79
CA ILE A 79 2.10 -6.08 3.88
C ILE A 79 1.64 -6.79 2.59
N ARG A 80 0.45 -6.45 2.08
CA ARG A 80 -0.06 -7.13 0.87
C ARG A 80 0.72 -6.73 -0.38
N ALA A 81 1.14 -5.48 -0.52
CA ALA A 81 2.02 -5.04 -1.60
C ALA A 81 3.38 -5.78 -1.54
N ASN A 82 3.95 -5.93 -0.34
CA ASN A 82 5.17 -6.72 -0.12
C ASN A 82 4.99 -8.19 -0.52
N LEU A 83 3.84 -8.80 -0.22
CA LEU A 83 3.51 -10.16 -0.65
C LEU A 83 3.28 -10.30 -2.17
N TYR A 84 3.13 -9.21 -2.90
CA TYR A 84 3.20 -9.17 -4.36
C TYR A 84 4.62 -8.95 -4.90
N GLY A 85 5.59 -8.82 -4.01
CA GLY A 85 7.01 -8.66 -4.32
C GLY A 85 7.46 -7.20 -4.43
N ALA A 86 6.67 -6.22 -3.98
CA ALA A 86 7.12 -4.84 -3.85
C ALA A 86 8.09 -4.69 -2.66
N ARG A 87 9.17 -3.94 -2.84
CA ARG A 87 10.01 -3.45 -1.73
C ARG A 87 9.31 -2.22 -1.16
N VAL A 88 8.95 -2.27 0.11
CA VAL A 88 8.10 -1.27 0.75
C VAL A 88 8.83 -0.60 1.89
N LEU A 89 8.84 0.73 1.90
CA LEU A 89 9.18 1.53 3.07
C LEU A 89 7.88 2.08 3.68
N CYS A 90 7.58 1.69 4.90
CA CYS A 90 6.53 2.33 5.69
C CYS A 90 7.10 3.55 6.42
N VAL A 91 6.35 4.65 6.45
CA VAL A 91 6.70 5.87 7.18
C VAL A 91 5.54 6.22 8.10
N ASP A 92 5.75 6.11 9.40
CA ASP A 92 4.77 6.50 10.40
C ASP A 92 5.00 7.97 10.78
N LEU A 93 4.07 8.86 10.43
CA LEU A 93 4.10 10.27 10.79
C LEU A 93 3.15 10.60 11.94
N ASP A 94 2.33 9.65 12.39
CA ASP A 94 1.48 9.85 13.54
C ASP A 94 2.31 9.71 14.83
N HIS A 95 2.39 10.78 15.62
CA HIS A 95 3.10 10.78 16.90
C HIS A 95 2.54 9.78 17.92
N GLN A 96 1.35 9.22 17.67
CA GLN A 96 0.82 8.12 18.47
C GLN A 96 1.53 6.79 18.17
N GLY A 97 2.26 6.67 17.05
CA GLY A 97 3.08 5.51 16.72
C GLY A 97 2.28 4.22 16.49
N ASN A 98 1.03 4.32 16.07
CA ASN A 98 0.17 3.12 15.94
C ASN A 98 0.69 2.14 14.88
N MET A 99 1.21 2.61 13.74
CA MET A 99 1.81 1.73 12.74
C MET A 99 3.09 1.09 13.26
N THR A 100 3.89 1.86 13.98
CA THR A 100 5.11 1.41 14.66
C THR A 100 4.81 0.29 15.65
N ASP A 101 3.77 0.45 16.47
CA ASP A 101 3.33 -0.58 17.43
C ASP A 101 2.80 -1.83 16.72
N PHE A 102 2.07 -1.70 15.59
CA PHE A 102 1.62 -2.84 14.79
C PHE A 102 2.79 -3.67 14.26
N PHE A 103 3.90 -3.03 13.91
CA PHE A 103 5.14 -3.72 13.51
C PHE A 103 5.95 -4.24 14.70
N ASN A 104 5.54 -3.96 15.93
CA ASN A 104 6.23 -4.34 17.17
C ASN A 104 7.67 -3.79 17.24
N VAL A 105 7.85 -2.54 16.84
CA VAL A 105 9.12 -1.81 16.92
C VAL A 105 9.15 -0.92 18.15
N ASP A 106 10.24 -0.99 18.89
CA ASP A 106 10.55 -0.06 19.96
C ASP A 106 11.20 1.19 19.35
N ALA A 107 10.41 2.26 19.18
CA ALA A 107 10.85 3.47 18.51
C ALA A 107 11.91 4.26 19.29
N ASP A 108 12.08 4.00 20.59
CA ASP A 108 13.10 4.69 21.41
C ASP A 108 14.53 4.25 21.04
N GLN A 109 14.66 3.13 20.33
CA GLN A 109 15.95 2.60 19.89
C GLN A 109 16.43 3.19 18.55
N TYR A 110 15.58 3.96 17.85
CA TYR A 110 15.86 4.42 16.48
C TYR A 110 15.54 5.90 16.31
N PRO A 111 16.27 6.61 15.43
CA PRO A 111 15.87 7.94 15.00
C PRO A 111 14.47 7.91 14.35
N VAL A 112 13.66 8.92 14.64
CA VAL A 112 12.35 9.13 14.05
C VAL A 112 12.34 10.37 13.15
N MET A 113 11.22 10.69 12.52
CA MET A 113 11.17 11.77 11.53
C MET A 113 11.64 13.13 12.09
N ILE A 114 11.35 13.45 13.35
CA ILE A 114 11.80 14.73 13.93
C ILE A 114 13.33 14.80 14.01
N ASP A 115 14.00 13.72 14.38
CA ASP A 115 15.46 13.67 14.49
C ASP A 115 16.12 13.90 13.10
N VAL A 116 15.48 13.41 12.04
CA VAL A 116 15.91 13.65 10.65
C VAL A 116 15.69 15.10 10.22
N LEU A 117 14.57 15.70 10.59
CA LEU A 117 14.22 17.07 10.23
C LEU A 117 15.10 18.10 10.97
N THR A 118 15.49 17.82 12.21
CA THR A 118 16.41 18.66 12.98
C THR A 118 17.85 18.51 12.52
N GLY A 119 18.19 17.42 11.86
CA GLY A 119 19.54 17.10 11.39
C GLY A 119 20.36 16.30 12.41
N ASP A 120 19.71 15.79 13.46
CA ASP A 120 20.34 14.98 14.51
C ASP A 120 20.62 13.55 14.00
N ALA A 121 19.91 13.11 12.95
CA ALA A 121 20.12 11.82 12.30
C ALA A 121 19.91 11.91 10.77
N LYS A 122 20.49 10.96 10.04
CA LYS A 122 20.20 10.78 8.62
C LYS A 122 18.92 9.96 8.45
N PHE A 123 18.19 10.21 7.35
CA PHE A 123 16.97 9.46 7.02
C PHE A 123 17.20 7.94 7.00
N SER A 124 18.33 7.50 6.45
CA SER A 124 18.69 6.07 6.39
C SER A 124 18.98 5.43 7.75
N GLU A 125 19.35 6.22 8.76
CA GLU A 125 19.66 5.72 10.11
C GLU A 125 18.38 5.39 10.90
N GLY A 126 17.25 6.03 10.54
CA GLY A 126 15.94 5.77 11.14
C GLY A 126 15.19 4.58 10.51
N ILE A 127 15.70 4.02 9.40
CA ILE A 127 15.01 2.92 8.70
C ILE A 127 15.33 1.59 9.39
N VAL A 128 14.28 0.91 9.86
CA VAL A 128 14.33 -0.37 10.56
C VAL A 128 13.81 -1.48 9.66
N SER A 129 14.60 -2.54 9.48
CA SER A 129 14.15 -3.70 8.71
C SER A 129 13.16 -4.56 9.52
N ILE A 130 11.99 -4.82 8.95
CA ILE A 130 10.90 -5.56 9.60
C ILE A 130 10.79 -6.97 9.04
N LEU A 131 10.71 -7.08 7.71
CA LEU A 131 10.56 -8.33 6.97
C LEU A 131 11.36 -8.23 5.67
N PRO A 132 11.66 -9.35 4.99
CA PRO A 132 12.26 -9.29 3.67
C PRO A 132 11.49 -8.34 2.73
N GLY A 133 12.16 -7.27 2.28
CA GLY A 133 11.59 -6.25 1.40
C GLY A 133 10.54 -5.34 2.05
N LEU A 134 10.48 -5.25 3.37
CA LEU A 134 9.61 -4.31 4.09
C LEU A 134 10.34 -3.71 5.29
N ASP A 135 10.49 -2.40 5.26
CA ASP A 135 11.17 -1.61 6.27
C ASP A 135 10.25 -0.51 6.81
N LEU A 136 10.60 0.07 7.94
CA LEU A 136 9.82 1.10 8.64
C LEU A 136 10.72 2.26 9.08
N LEU A 137 10.27 3.49 8.83
CA LEU A 137 10.66 4.65 9.64
C LEU A 137 9.61 4.80 10.75
N SER A 138 10.03 4.53 11.96
CA SER A 138 9.15 4.50 13.14
C SER A 138 8.72 5.89 13.62
N SER A 139 7.73 5.93 14.50
CA SER A 139 7.22 7.15 15.13
C SER A 139 7.10 6.99 16.63
N ARG A 140 7.30 8.08 17.36
CA ARG A 140 7.05 8.23 18.79
C ARG A 140 6.56 9.64 19.10
N ILE A 141 6.25 9.90 20.37
CA ILE A 141 5.66 11.17 20.82
C ILE A 141 6.48 12.39 20.40
N ASP A 142 7.80 12.26 20.24
CA ASP A 142 8.67 13.36 19.80
C ASP A 142 8.27 13.93 18.44
N ASN A 143 7.66 13.15 17.57
CA ASN A 143 7.12 13.61 16.29
C ASN A 143 5.98 14.64 16.45
N SER A 144 5.43 14.83 17.65
CA SER A 144 4.39 15.84 17.92
C SER A 144 4.82 17.28 17.65
N ILE A 145 6.11 17.56 17.66
CA ILE A 145 6.65 18.91 17.40
C ILE A 145 7.02 19.16 15.93
N ILE A 146 6.85 18.17 15.03
CA ILE A 146 7.24 18.31 13.61
C ILE A 146 6.58 19.55 12.97
N ASP A 147 5.29 19.78 13.20
CA ASP A 147 4.57 20.90 12.61
C ASP A 147 5.19 22.24 13.02
N SER A 148 5.55 22.38 14.31
CA SER A 148 6.20 23.57 14.83
C SER A 148 7.60 23.78 14.26
N GLU A 149 8.38 22.70 14.14
CA GLU A 149 9.73 22.76 13.57
C GLU A 149 9.70 23.15 12.08
N LEU A 150 8.80 22.57 11.29
CA LEU A 150 8.62 22.92 9.88
C LEU A 150 8.25 24.40 9.70
N MET A 151 7.39 24.92 10.57
CA MET A 151 6.97 26.33 10.57
C MET A 151 8.11 27.26 10.97
N ILE A 152 8.79 26.99 12.09
CA ILE A 152 9.88 27.83 12.62
C ILE A 152 11.02 27.91 11.61
N ARG A 153 11.39 26.80 11.00
CA ARG A 153 12.46 26.71 9.99
C ARG A 153 12.04 27.25 8.63
N LYS A 154 10.78 27.64 8.44
CA LYS A 154 10.19 28.06 7.14
C LYS A 154 10.52 27.06 6.02
N THR A 155 10.36 25.78 6.34
CA THR A 155 10.74 24.67 5.47
C THR A 155 9.86 24.64 4.22
N ASN A 156 10.47 24.36 3.08
CA ASN A 156 9.72 24.16 1.85
C ASN A 156 8.99 22.81 1.88
N LEU A 157 7.68 22.85 2.18
CA LEU A 157 6.85 21.65 2.34
C LEU A 157 6.79 20.78 1.07
N LYS A 158 6.86 21.40 -0.12
CA LYS A 158 6.87 20.67 -1.40
C LYS A 158 8.11 19.79 -1.55
N LYS A 159 9.23 20.17 -0.94
CA LYS A 159 10.51 19.50 -1.15
C LYS A 159 10.87 18.52 -0.05
N ILE A 160 10.57 18.84 1.22
CA ILE A 160 11.19 18.19 2.38
C ILE A 160 11.03 16.66 2.35
N TYR A 161 9.82 16.13 2.27
CA TYR A 161 9.62 14.67 2.21
C TYR A 161 9.85 14.11 0.81
N ARG A 162 9.51 14.88 -0.25
CA ARG A 162 9.76 14.43 -1.62
C ARG A 162 11.24 14.13 -1.88
N GLU A 163 12.13 15.00 -1.44
CA GLU A 163 13.57 14.80 -1.61
C GLU A 163 14.10 13.62 -0.76
N MET A 164 13.55 13.42 0.45
CA MET A 164 13.89 12.26 1.28
C MET A 164 13.48 10.96 0.60
N PHE A 165 12.23 10.88 0.12
CA PHE A 165 11.73 9.66 -0.52
C PHE A 165 12.40 9.38 -1.87
N LEU A 166 12.79 10.40 -2.62
CA LEU A 166 13.54 10.22 -3.86
C LEU A 166 14.97 9.68 -3.64
N LYS A 167 15.58 9.90 -2.47
CA LYS A 167 16.90 9.31 -2.16
C LYS A 167 16.86 7.79 -2.02
N VAL A 168 15.70 7.21 -1.71
CA VAL A 168 15.52 5.76 -1.51
C VAL A 168 14.76 5.07 -2.66
N LYS A 169 14.49 5.78 -3.76
CA LYS A 169 13.72 5.25 -4.90
C LYS A 169 14.33 4.03 -5.60
N ASP A 170 15.64 3.84 -5.48
CA ASP A 170 16.33 2.69 -6.07
C ASP A 170 16.29 1.47 -5.15
N ASP A 171 16.05 1.68 -3.86
CA ASP A 171 15.95 0.64 -2.84
C ASP A 171 14.51 0.14 -2.66
N TYR A 172 13.52 1.04 -2.84
CA TYR A 172 12.10 0.74 -2.64
C TYR A 172 11.28 0.97 -3.90
N ASP A 173 10.28 0.14 -4.07
CA ASP A 173 9.28 0.27 -5.13
C ASP A 173 8.07 1.11 -4.66
N LEU A 174 7.86 1.17 -3.33
CA LEU A 174 6.70 1.83 -2.71
C LEU A 174 7.07 2.44 -1.36
N VAL A 175 6.70 3.69 -1.15
CA VAL A 175 6.66 4.33 0.17
C VAL A 175 5.21 4.42 0.61
N VAL A 176 4.88 3.89 1.78
CA VAL A 176 3.53 3.95 2.39
C VAL A 176 3.61 4.85 3.61
N VAL A 177 2.92 5.98 3.57
CA VAL A 177 2.93 6.98 4.64
C VAL A 177 1.62 6.92 5.41
N ASP A 178 1.68 6.72 6.71
CA ASP A 178 0.54 6.86 7.63
C ASP A 178 0.58 8.21 8.32
N CYS A 179 -0.50 8.98 8.23
CA CYS A 179 -0.58 10.33 8.76
C CYS A 179 -1.50 10.43 9.97
N PRO A 180 -1.25 11.39 10.90
CA PRO A 180 -2.19 11.71 11.96
C PRO A 180 -3.51 12.24 11.41
N PRO A 181 -4.61 12.22 12.17
CA PRO A 181 -5.91 12.75 11.77
C PRO A 181 -5.95 14.28 11.88
N SER A 182 -5.01 14.96 11.28
CA SER A 182 -4.82 16.42 11.29
C SER A 182 -4.50 16.96 9.92
N LEU A 183 -4.40 18.25 9.77
CA LEU A 183 -4.00 18.96 8.54
C LEU A 183 -2.82 19.91 8.83
N GLY A 184 -1.87 19.45 9.63
CA GLY A 184 -0.68 20.20 9.95
C GLY A 184 0.35 20.25 8.81
N HIS A 185 1.46 20.94 9.02
CA HIS A 185 2.55 21.12 8.05
C HIS A 185 3.18 19.78 7.64
N SER A 186 3.31 18.84 8.56
CA SER A 186 3.81 17.48 8.29
C SER A 186 2.92 16.74 7.30
N VAL A 187 1.61 16.79 7.53
CA VAL A 187 0.62 16.17 6.63
C VAL A 187 0.59 16.87 5.27
N ALA A 188 0.68 18.20 5.25
CA ALA A 188 0.78 18.98 4.02
C ALA A 188 2.02 18.57 3.20
N ALA A 189 3.18 18.44 3.85
CA ALA A 189 4.41 17.98 3.20
C ALA A 189 4.29 16.54 2.69
N ALA A 190 3.65 15.65 3.44
CA ALA A 190 3.37 14.26 2.99
C ALA A 190 2.44 14.24 1.77
N ALA A 191 1.38 15.06 1.79
CA ALA A 191 0.46 15.18 0.67
C ALA A 191 1.17 15.66 -0.61
N LEU A 192 2.00 16.71 -0.51
CA LEU A 192 2.78 17.24 -1.63
C LEU A 192 3.86 16.28 -2.15
N ALA A 193 4.32 15.35 -1.31
CA ALA A 193 5.27 14.32 -1.72
C ALA A 193 4.61 13.10 -2.37
N SER A 194 3.28 12.99 -2.30
CA SER A 194 2.54 11.78 -2.67
C SER A 194 2.19 11.74 -4.16
N ASP A 195 2.30 10.55 -4.74
CA ASP A 195 1.74 10.24 -6.06
C ASP A 195 0.25 9.86 -5.95
N MET A 196 -0.17 9.36 -4.78
CA MET A 196 -1.56 9.02 -4.47
C MET A 196 -1.84 9.24 -2.98
N ILE A 197 -2.98 9.84 -2.67
CA ILE A 197 -3.52 9.90 -1.31
C ILE A 197 -4.75 9.02 -1.24
N ILE A 198 -4.78 8.12 -0.27
CA ILE A 198 -5.93 7.25 0.00
C ILE A 198 -6.64 7.77 1.25
N ALA A 199 -7.90 8.14 1.10
CA ALA A 199 -8.77 8.59 2.19
C ALA A 199 -9.75 7.47 2.58
N PRO A 200 -9.49 6.73 3.68
CA PRO A 200 -10.43 5.72 4.17
C PRO A 200 -11.63 6.38 4.85
N VAL A 201 -12.83 6.02 4.40
CA VAL A 201 -14.10 6.58 4.88
C VAL A 201 -14.98 5.50 5.46
N THR A 202 -15.52 5.75 6.64
CA THR A 202 -16.45 4.84 7.32
C THR A 202 -17.91 5.24 7.11
N PRO A 203 -18.87 4.31 7.20
CA PRO A 203 -20.29 4.60 7.07
C PRO A 203 -20.82 5.34 8.30
N ASP A 204 -20.78 6.67 8.25
CA ASP A 204 -21.31 7.54 9.28
C ASP A 204 -21.87 8.84 8.69
N ARG A 205 -22.60 9.61 9.51
CA ARG A 205 -23.28 10.84 9.07
C ARG A 205 -22.33 11.96 8.63
N SER A 206 -21.10 11.97 9.12
CA SER A 206 -20.11 13.01 8.83
C SER A 206 -19.10 12.60 7.72
N ALA A 207 -19.27 11.41 7.12
CA ALA A 207 -18.36 10.89 6.12
C ALA A 207 -18.11 11.86 4.96
N ILE A 208 -19.16 12.37 4.35
CA ILE A 208 -19.08 13.33 3.23
C ILE A 208 -18.37 14.61 3.65
N LYS A 209 -18.79 15.21 4.79
CA LYS A 209 -18.17 16.44 5.28
C LYS A 209 -16.67 16.28 5.59
N GLY A 210 -16.28 15.16 6.17
CA GLY A 210 -14.87 14.88 6.43
C GLY A 210 -14.03 14.73 5.14
N LEU A 211 -14.63 14.13 4.10
CA LEU A 211 -14.02 14.05 2.76
C LEU A 211 -13.91 15.43 2.12
N GLU A 212 -14.96 16.24 2.13
CA GLU A 212 -14.95 17.60 1.58
C GLU A 212 -13.85 18.44 2.20
N LEU A 213 -13.74 18.45 3.53
CA LEU A 213 -12.66 19.16 4.22
C LEU A 213 -11.28 18.67 3.77
N THR A 214 -11.06 17.36 3.79
CA THR A 214 -9.76 16.79 3.43
C THR A 214 -9.40 17.04 1.95
N THR A 215 -10.37 16.82 1.04
CA THR A 215 -10.09 16.95 -0.41
C THR A 215 -9.90 18.40 -0.83
N ASN A 216 -10.67 19.34 -0.26
CA ASN A 216 -10.54 20.76 -0.57
C ASN A 216 -9.18 21.27 -0.13
N GLU A 217 -8.75 20.96 1.09
CA GLU A 217 -7.48 21.42 1.64
C GLU A 217 -6.28 20.83 0.88
N ILE A 218 -6.33 19.54 0.55
CA ILE A 218 -5.29 18.92 -0.30
C ILE A 218 -5.28 19.57 -1.69
N GLN A 219 -6.44 19.88 -2.27
CA GLN A 219 -6.52 20.50 -3.59
C GLN A 219 -6.02 21.94 -3.59
N GLU A 220 -6.35 22.74 -2.58
CA GLU A 220 -5.82 24.10 -2.41
C GLU A 220 -4.30 24.06 -2.28
N LEU A 221 -3.78 23.20 -1.38
CA LEU A 221 -2.36 23.00 -1.19
C LEU A 221 -1.64 22.56 -2.47
N ALA A 222 -2.23 21.65 -3.22
CA ALA A 222 -1.68 21.16 -4.49
C ALA A 222 -1.62 22.28 -5.53
N ASN A 223 -2.68 23.07 -5.65
CA ASN A 223 -2.76 24.23 -6.57
C ASN A 223 -1.74 25.30 -6.22
N GLU A 224 -1.60 25.67 -4.95
CA GLU A 224 -0.62 26.67 -4.49
C GLU A 224 0.84 26.26 -4.76
N ASN A 225 1.08 24.98 -4.84
CA ASN A 225 2.43 24.42 -5.03
C ASN A 225 2.69 23.88 -6.44
N ASP A 226 1.77 24.02 -7.40
CA ASP A 226 1.86 23.45 -8.74
C ASP A 226 2.19 21.94 -8.72
N VAL A 227 1.46 21.18 -7.93
CA VAL A 227 1.58 19.72 -7.79
C VAL A 227 0.27 19.05 -8.16
N ILE A 228 0.34 17.92 -8.84
CA ILE A 228 -0.84 17.08 -9.10
C ILE A 228 -0.82 15.92 -8.10
N VAL A 229 -1.87 15.80 -7.31
CA VAL A 229 -2.05 14.72 -6.34
C VAL A 229 -3.32 13.93 -6.68
N ASP A 230 -3.21 12.63 -6.87
CA ASP A 230 -4.36 11.74 -7.08
C ASP A 230 -4.99 11.37 -5.73
N VAL A 231 -6.10 11.99 -5.38
CA VAL A 231 -6.85 11.66 -4.16
C VAL A 231 -7.88 10.58 -4.49
N ARG A 232 -7.78 9.44 -3.82
CA ARG A 232 -8.67 8.29 -3.97
C ARG A 232 -9.39 7.99 -2.66
N ILE A 233 -10.61 7.51 -2.75
CA ILE A 233 -11.47 7.25 -1.60
C ILE A 233 -11.66 5.74 -1.43
N LEU A 234 -11.35 5.22 -0.25
CA LEU A 234 -11.61 3.85 0.12
C LEU A 234 -12.80 3.78 1.09
N PHE A 235 -13.87 3.12 0.70
CA PHE A 235 -14.97 2.86 1.62
C PHE A 235 -14.59 1.73 2.56
N ASN A 236 -14.40 2.07 3.84
CA ASN A 236 -13.90 1.16 4.87
C ASN A 236 -15.00 0.83 5.89
N LYS A 237 -14.89 -0.31 6.54
CA LYS A 237 -15.84 -0.82 7.53
C LYS A 237 -17.28 -0.92 6.99
N PHE A 238 -17.43 -1.36 5.74
CA PHE A 238 -18.74 -1.62 5.17
C PHE A 238 -19.44 -2.78 5.89
N ASP A 239 -20.59 -2.52 6.48
CA ASP A 239 -21.46 -3.55 7.05
C ASP A 239 -22.70 -3.73 6.17
N LYS A 240 -22.76 -4.86 5.46
CA LYS A 240 -23.87 -5.20 4.56
C LYS A 240 -25.24 -5.33 5.25
N ARG A 241 -25.26 -5.42 6.58
CA ARG A 241 -26.48 -5.57 7.39
C ARG A 241 -27.12 -4.23 7.72
N THR A 242 -26.42 -3.11 7.53
CA THR A 242 -26.88 -1.79 7.98
C THR A 242 -27.28 -0.89 6.81
N SER A 243 -28.45 -0.27 6.92
CA SER A 243 -28.92 0.74 5.96
C SER A 243 -28.00 1.96 5.90
N LEU A 244 -27.32 2.28 7.01
CA LEU A 244 -26.36 3.38 7.06
C LEU A 244 -25.17 3.13 6.11
N SER A 245 -24.62 1.91 6.08
CA SER A 245 -23.53 1.56 5.16
C SER A 245 -23.97 1.69 3.71
N HIS A 246 -25.11 1.12 3.36
CA HIS A 246 -25.65 1.20 2.00
C HIS A 246 -25.96 2.65 1.59
N GLY A 247 -26.64 3.42 2.45
CA GLY A 247 -26.99 4.80 2.15
C GLY A 247 -25.76 5.72 2.04
N THR A 248 -24.70 5.47 2.84
CA THR A 248 -23.47 6.27 2.74
C THR A 248 -22.73 5.93 1.45
N LEU A 249 -22.59 4.65 1.09
CA LEU A 249 -21.95 4.24 -0.15
C LEU A 249 -22.69 4.77 -1.37
N GLU A 250 -24.01 4.68 -1.39
CA GLU A 250 -24.85 5.23 -2.47
C GLU A 250 -24.64 6.75 -2.65
N LYS A 251 -24.59 7.51 -1.55
CA LYS A 251 -24.29 8.95 -1.59
C LYS A 251 -22.92 9.22 -2.18
N LEU A 252 -21.88 8.45 -1.81
CA LEU A 252 -20.54 8.60 -2.35
C LEU A 252 -20.51 8.30 -3.86
N ILE A 253 -21.15 7.21 -4.30
CA ILE A 253 -21.23 6.85 -5.73
C ILE A 253 -21.92 7.94 -6.56
N LYS A 254 -23.02 8.49 -6.05
CA LYS A 254 -23.80 9.55 -6.72
C LYS A 254 -23.15 10.92 -6.65
N HIS A 255 -22.18 11.13 -5.76
CA HIS A 255 -21.51 12.40 -5.64
C HIS A 255 -20.67 12.70 -6.88
N LYS A 256 -20.85 13.88 -7.48
CA LYS A 256 -20.27 14.28 -8.78
C LYS A 256 -18.73 14.12 -8.83
N GLU A 257 -18.05 14.46 -7.75
CA GLU A 257 -16.59 14.35 -7.63
C GLU A 257 -16.16 13.04 -7.00
N PHE A 258 -16.73 12.67 -5.86
CA PHE A 258 -16.27 11.53 -5.07
C PHE A 258 -16.53 10.19 -5.77
N GLY A 259 -17.62 10.09 -6.53
CA GLY A 259 -17.91 8.87 -7.28
C GLY A 259 -16.80 8.48 -8.26
N LYS A 260 -16.09 9.47 -8.83
CA LYS A 260 -14.96 9.22 -9.74
C LYS A 260 -13.66 8.85 -9.01
N LYS A 261 -13.53 9.28 -7.75
CA LYS A 261 -12.36 9.04 -6.89
C LYS A 261 -12.51 7.77 -6.04
N LEU A 262 -13.71 7.21 -5.97
CA LEU A 262 -14.02 6.04 -5.16
C LEU A 262 -13.39 4.78 -5.78
N PHE A 263 -12.69 4.00 -4.97
CA PHE A 263 -12.29 2.65 -5.38
C PHE A 263 -13.52 1.78 -5.59
N SER A 264 -13.45 0.87 -6.56
CA SER A 264 -14.49 -0.14 -6.79
C SER A 264 -14.57 -1.15 -5.65
N THR A 265 -13.45 -1.36 -5.00
CA THR A 265 -13.32 -2.21 -3.81
C THR A 265 -13.65 -1.44 -2.54
N TYR A 266 -14.30 -2.11 -1.60
CA TYR A 266 -14.49 -1.63 -0.22
C TYR A 266 -13.94 -2.66 0.77
N ILE A 267 -13.67 -2.24 2.00
CA ILE A 267 -13.26 -3.14 3.08
C ILE A 267 -14.46 -3.36 4.00
N SER A 268 -14.88 -4.60 4.11
CA SER A 268 -15.99 -5.01 4.99
C SER A 268 -15.61 -4.95 6.46
N VAL A 269 -16.59 -4.72 7.33
CA VAL A 269 -16.41 -4.95 8.76
C VAL A 269 -15.99 -6.40 8.98
N ASN A 270 -14.86 -6.60 9.62
CA ASN A 270 -14.33 -7.91 9.92
C ASN A 270 -13.52 -7.86 11.22
N GLN A 271 -13.82 -8.77 12.14
CA GLN A 271 -13.16 -8.85 13.45
C GLN A 271 -11.71 -9.38 13.36
N ASP A 272 -11.34 -10.05 12.25
CA ASP A 272 -9.97 -10.56 12.09
C ASP A 272 -8.94 -9.42 11.97
N LEU A 273 -9.33 -8.24 11.46
CA LEU A 273 -8.44 -7.09 11.36
C LEU A 273 -8.00 -6.57 12.74
N PRO A 274 -8.89 -6.16 13.66
CA PRO A 274 -8.48 -5.73 14.99
C PRO A 274 -7.85 -6.87 15.81
N ASN A 275 -8.32 -8.11 15.68
CA ASN A 275 -7.73 -9.25 16.37
C ASN A 275 -6.27 -9.53 15.92
N ALA A 276 -5.95 -9.32 14.65
CA ALA A 276 -4.58 -9.48 14.16
C ALA A 276 -3.66 -8.41 14.76
N VAL A 277 -4.13 -7.17 14.80
CA VAL A 277 -3.42 -6.04 15.42
C VAL A 277 -3.16 -6.31 16.91
N ASP A 278 -4.19 -6.67 17.66
CA ASP A 278 -4.07 -6.98 19.10
C ASP A 278 -3.02 -8.08 19.38
N LYS A 279 -2.91 -9.05 18.47
CA LYS A 279 -1.92 -10.13 18.56
C LYS A 279 -0.57 -9.79 17.95
N ARG A 280 -0.34 -8.55 17.51
CA ARG A 280 0.87 -8.14 16.79
C ARG A 280 1.22 -9.05 15.60
N THR A 281 0.18 -9.45 14.87
CA THR A 281 0.24 -10.27 13.66
C THR A 281 -0.46 -9.56 12.51
N THR A 282 -0.43 -10.16 11.31
CA THR A 282 -1.19 -9.68 10.17
C THR A 282 -2.32 -10.65 9.82
N ILE A 283 -3.35 -10.17 9.13
CA ILE A 283 -4.38 -11.07 8.60
C ILE A 283 -3.78 -12.08 7.60
N PHE A 284 -2.59 -11.81 7.06
CA PHE A 284 -1.88 -12.65 6.11
C PHE A 284 -0.96 -13.71 6.76
N ASP A 285 -0.80 -13.70 8.09
CA ASP A 285 -0.05 -14.74 8.81
C ASP A 285 -0.80 -16.07 8.83
N SER A 286 -2.13 -16.03 8.79
CA SER A 286 -2.97 -17.22 8.74
C SER A 286 -3.16 -17.74 7.31
N LEU A 287 -3.21 -19.06 7.12
CA LEU A 287 -3.60 -19.69 5.85
C LEU A 287 -5.13 -19.79 5.68
N ARG A 288 -5.92 -19.41 6.70
CA ARG A 288 -7.37 -19.39 6.63
C ARG A 288 -7.85 -18.29 5.72
N GLU A 289 -8.71 -18.62 4.77
CA GLU A 289 -9.42 -17.67 3.93
C GLU A 289 -10.46 -16.90 4.76
N ASN A 290 -10.55 -15.59 4.58
CA ASN A 290 -11.59 -14.74 5.16
C ASN A 290 -11.83 -13.51 4.28
N SER A 291 -12.97 -12.84 4.51
CA SER A 291 -13.35 -11.66 3.71
C SER A 291 -12.36 -10.51 3.86
N ALA A 292 -11.73 -10.32 5.04
CA ALA A 292 -10.76 -9.24 5.23
C ALA A 292 -9.54 -9.38 4.31
N LYS A 293 -9.05 -10.61 4.13
CA LYS A 293 -7.96 -10.88 3.18
C LYS A 293 -8.38 -10.61 1.75
N THR A 294 -9.55 -11.08 1.36
CA THR A 294 -10.09 -10.91 0.01
C THR A 294 -10.27 -9.43 -0.32
N ASP A 295 -10.93 -8.69 0.57
CA ASP A 295 -11.17 -7.26 0.38
C ASP A 295 -9.84 -6.49 0.29
N MET A 296 -8.90 -6.76 1.20
CA MET A 296 -7.59 -6.12 1.20
C MET A 296 -6.77 -6.49 -0.04
N ASP A 297 -6.85 -7.74 -0.49
CA ASP A 297 -6.21 -8.19 -1.72
C ASP A 297 -6.72 -7.43 -2.96
N LEU A 298 -8.03 -7.37 -3.13
CA LEU A 298 -8.66 -6.66 -4.23
C LEU A 298 -8.32 -5.17 -4.19
N PHE A 299 -8.36 -4.56 -3.01
CA PHE A 299 -8.01 -3.15 -2.83
C PHE A 299 -6.56 -2.85 -3.25
N VAL A 300 -5.59 -3.65 -2.78
CA VAL A 300 -4.18 -3.45 -3.14
C VAL A 300 -3.96 -3.63 -4.65
N ARG A 301 -4.59 -4.64 -5.26
CA ARG A 301 -4.53 -4.89 -6.70
C ARG A 301 -5.11 -3.73 -7.51
N GLU A 302 -6.23 -3.16 -7.06
CA GLU A 302 -6.85 -2.00 -7.70
C GLU A 302 -5.97 -0.76 -7.56
N ALA A 303 -5.51 -0.42 -6.34
CA ALA A 303 -4.72 0.78 -6.06
C ALA A 303 -3.36 0.77 -6.78
N LEU A 304 -2.70 -0.37 -6.88
CA LEU A 304 -1.43 -0.53 -7.57
C LEU A 304 -1.58 -0.99 -9.03
N GLU A 305 -2.80 -1.08 -9.54
CA GLU A 305 -3.13 -1.51 -10.91
C GLU A 305 -2.51 -2.85 -11.33
N LEU A 306 -2.31 -3.77 -10.38
CA LEU A 306 -1.55 -5.00 -10.59
C LEU A 306 -2.16 -5.88 -11.68
N ASP A 307 -3.48 -5.95 -11.77
CA ASP A 307 -4.17 -6.75 -12.80
C ASP A 307 -3.94 -6.21 -14.22
N LYS A 308 -3.88 -4.88 -14.39
CA LYS A 308 -3.56 -4.25 -15.67
C LYS A 308 -2.12 -4.57 -16.09
N ILE A 309 -1.18 -4.45 -15.16
CA ILE A 309 0.24 -4.75 -15.38
C ILE A 309 0.41 -6.21 -15.81
N MET A 310 -0.23 -7.15 -15.11
CA MET A 310 -0.16 -8.58 -15.42
C MET A 310 -0.82 -8.92 -16.77
N SER A 311 -1.93 -8.28 -17.10
CA SER A 311 -2.61 -8.45 -18.39
C SER A 311 -1.76 -7.93 -19.56
N GLY A 312 -1.12 -6.76 -19.40
CA GLY A 312 -0.19 -6.20 -20.40
C GLY A 312 1.03 -7.07 -20.67
N LYS A 313 1.58 -7.71 -19.63
CA LYS A 313 2.68 -8.69 -19.77
C LYS A 313 2.27 -9.92 -20.60
N ARG A 314 1.06 -10.42 -20.40
CA ARG A 314 0.54 -11.56 -21.16
C ARG A 314 0.42 -11.26 -22.65
N ILE A 315 -0.07 -10.08 -23.01
CA ILE A 315 -0.19 -9.64 -24.41
C ILE A 315 1.20 -9.59 -25.06
N LYS A 316 2.18 -8.96 -24.41
CA LYS A 316 3.57 -8.90 -24.91
C LYS A 316 4.17 -10.30 -25.10
N ARG A 317 4.01 -11.18 -24.12
CA ARG A 317 4.55 -12.56 -24.18
C ARG A 317 3.88 -13.42 -25.26
N ASN A 318 2.58 -13.27 -25.46
CA ASN A 318 1.85 -13.96 -26.53
C ASN A 318 2.24 -13.45 -27.92
N ASN A 319 2.45 -12.14 -28.07
CA ASN A 319 2.91 -11.55 -29.32
C ASN A 319 4.35 -12.00 -29.68
N GLN A 320 5.25 -12.05 -28.69
CA GLN A 320 6.61 -12.59 -28.89
C GLN A 320 6.58 -14.06 -29.33
N LYS A 321 5.76 -14.92 -28.69
CA LYS A 321 5.59 -16.32 -29.12
C LYS A 321 5.05 -16.43 -30.53
N LYS A 322 4.08 -15.61 -30.93
CA LYS A 322 3.55 -15.59 -32.30
C LYS A 322 4.62 -15.19 -33.32
N ILE A 323 5.45 -14.21 -33.02
CA ILE A 323 6.56 -13.76 -33.87
C ILE A 323 7.58 -14.88 -34.04
N VAL A 324 8.05 -15.50 -32.95
CA VAL A 324 9.02 -16.60 -32.99
C VAL A 324 8.48 -17.78 -33.79
N ASN A 325 7.21 -18.16 -33.58
CA ASN A 325 6.60 -19.26 -34.32
C ASN A 325 6.44 -18.95 -35.82
N LYS A 326 6.16 -17.68 -36.19
CA LYS A 326 6.07 -17.24 -37.58
C LYS A 326 7.45 -17.27 -38.25
N THR A 327 8.50 -16.85 -37.55
CA THR A 327 9.89 -16.86 -38.05
C THR A 327 10.38 -18.31 -38.24
N ASN A 328 10.06 -19.22 -37.33
CA ASN A 328 10.43 -20.64 -37.46
C ASN A 328 9.68 -21.34 -38.61
N ARG A 329 8.40 -21.04 -38.83
CA ARG A 329 7.63 -21.56 -40.00
C ARG A 329 8.23 -21.07 -41.33
N ASN A 330 8.61 -19.80 -41.42
CA ASN A 330 9.21 -19.24 -42.63
C ASN A 330 10.61 -19.81 -42.91
N ARG A 331 11.38 -20.16 -41.88
CA ARG A 331 12.68 -20.84 -42.03
C ARG A 331 12.51 -22.31 -42.50
N GLN A 332 11.46 -23.01 -42.04
CA GLN A 332 11.18 -24.38 -42.49
C GLN A 332 10.62 -24.45 -43.93
N SER A 333 9.89 -23.41 -44.37
CA SER A 333 9.39 -23.31 -45.73
C SER A 333 10.47 -22.85 -46.74
N ALA A 334 11.51 -22.17 -46.28
CA ALA A 334 12.65 -21.79 -47.13
C ALA A 334 13.71 -22.86 -47.26
N ALA A 335 13.65 -23.93 -46.45
CA ALA A 335 14.56 -25.07 -46.44
C ALA A 335 13.98 -26.31 -47.18
N ARG A 336 12.81 -26.18 -47.74
CA ARG A 336 12.22 -27.14 -48.72
C ARG A 336 12.21 -26.52 -50.12
#